data_043812bfda45d32bc757b02b58ef1bed
#
_entry.id   043812bfda45d32bc757b02b58ef1bed
#
_cell.length_a   1.000
_cell.length_b   1.000
_cell.length_c   1.000
_cell.angle_alpha   90.00
_cell.angle_beta   90.00
_cell.angle_gamma   90.00
#
_symmetry.space_group_name_H-M   'P 1'
#
loop_
_entity.id
_entity.type
_entity.pdbx_description
1 polymer ?
#
loop_
_entity_poly.entity_id
_entity_poly.type
_entity_poly.pdbx_seq_one_letter_code
_entity_poly.pdbx_strand_id
1 'polypeptide(L)'
;MPSALVRPGLGADVTPDLVTVGGLTVDNVIAADGTVALDLAGGNGAFSAVGALNWVNRVGLVSCAVATYPKDTIARLEAGGVDLSGVVWSDAALTAGSWFLYDGAGRRDEGLTAPGAALAEAGFPTDRLSAEQMLAWRARLQARKSLNEIGYSEFREQHPLRAAQVPQAWLGAKGVHLAPSAPRVLLEMLDLFEPRGAVITADPGWQLASQRLEDIAPILARLDAFIPSEVELHALVPDAAPADALAVISERCHGVVAVKMGPQGVLIWDRVTRTAIAVPPQRVEACDPTGAGDSFCGGFLAGLVETGDPVQAARFGAVSAAGVVCSFGAAGALPADQATARATLQKELNICR
;
A
#
# COMPACT_ATOMS: atom_id res chain seq x y z
N MET A 1 -26.65 15.64 7.47
CA MET A 1 -25.73 14.51 7.60
C MET A 1 -26.13 13.52 6.51
N PRO A 2 -25.31 13.26 5.46
CA PRO A 2 -25.65 12.21 4.51
C PRO A 2 -25.54 10.84 5.21
N SER A 3 -26.54 9.99 5.00
CA SER A 3 -26.64 8.66 5.54
C SER A 3 -25.55 7.78 4.95
N ALA A 4 -24.61 7.33 5.77
CA ALA A 4 -23.61 6.33 5.34
C ALA A 4 -24.32 5.00 5.12
N LEU A 5 -24.32 4.51 3.88
CA LEU A 5 -24.81 3.18 3.53
C LEU A 5 -23.77 2.16 4.03
N VAL A 6 -24.02 1.58 5.19
CA VAL A 6 -23.30 0.39 5.66
C VAL A 6 -23.82 -0.81 4.89
N ARG A 7 -23.01 -1.40 4.01
CA ARG A 7 -23.32 -2.71 3.41
C ARG A 7 -22.96 -3.81 4.41
N PRO A 8 -23.81 -4.83 4.62
CA PRO A 8 -23.43 -5.96 5.46
C PRO A 8 -22.31 -6.74 4.73
N GLY A 9 -21.09 -6.60 5.24
CA GLY A 9 -19.94 -7.41 4.81
C GLY A 9 -20.07 -8.85 5.34
N LEU A 10 -19.17 -9.72 4.88
CA LEU A 10 -19.05 -11.12 5.32
C LEU A 10 -18.81 -11.18 6.84
N GLY A 11 -19.89 -11.11 7.65
CA GLY A 11 -19.85 -11.32 9.10
C GLY A 11 -19.03 -10.29 9.88
N ALA A 12 -19.59 -9.11 10.09
CA ALA A 12 -19.00 -8.05 10.93
C ALA A 12 -18.61 -8.52 12.36
N ASP A 13 -19.04 -9.70 12.76
CA ASP A 13 -18.79 -10.29 14.09
C ASP A 13 -17.58 -11.22 14.14
N VAL A 14 -16.82 -11.39 13.04
CA VAL A 14 -15.63 -12.24 13.01
C VAL A 14 -14.38 -11.38 13.01
N THR A 15 -13.47 -11.65 13.95
CA THR A 15 -12.17 -11.00 14.01
C THR A 15 -11.30 -11.44 12.83
N PRO A 16 -10.79 -10.53 11.98
CA PRO A 16 -9.82 -10.86 10.96
C PRO A 16 -8.46 -11.18 11.59
N ASP A 17 -7.61 -11.92 10.88
CA ASP A 17 -6.25 -12.17 11.33
C ASP A 17 -5.45 -10.86 11.47
N LEU A 18 -5.56 -10.02 10.46
CA LEU A 18 -4.88 -8.72 10.35
C LEU A 18 -5.85 -7.64 9.89
N VAL A 19 -5.49 -6.38 10.17
CA VAL A 19 -6.21 -5.19 9.70
C VAL A 19 -5.26 -4.31 8.90
N THR A 20 -5.73 -3.77 7.78
CA THR A 20 -5.06 -2.69 7.04
C THR A 20 -5.90 -1.43 7.07
N VAL A 21 -5.26 -0.29 7.30
CA VAL A 21 -5.92 1.03 7.36
C VAL A 21 -5.35 1.88 6.24
N GLY A 22 -6.16 2.23 5.25
CA GLY A 22 -5.65 2.99 4.12
C GLY A 22 -6.68 3.24 3.03
N GLY A 23 -6.22 3.72 1.87
CA GLY A 23 -7.05 4.08 0.73
C GLY A 23 -7.60 2.88 -0.03
N LEU A 24 -8.75 3.09 -0.62
CA LEU A 24 -9.37 2.25 -1.64
C LEU A 24 -9.72 3.16 -2.82
N THR A 25 -9.00 3.03 -3.92
CA THR A 25 -9.08 3.92 -5.09
C THR A 25 -9.36 3.13 -6.37
N VAL A 26 -9.76 3.84 -7.41
CA VAL A 26 -9.82 3.28 -8.77
C VAL A 26 -8.59 3.77 -9.51
N ASP A 27 -7.76 2.86 -9.99
CA ASP A 27 -6.52 3.17 -10.67
C ASP A 27 -6.60 2.83 -12.17
N ASN A 28 -5.88 3.62 -12.97
CA ASN A 28 -5.70 3.37 -14.38
C ASN A 28 -4.20 3.33 -14.66
N VAL A 29 -3.72 2.28 -15.28
CA VAL A 29 -2.30 2.02 -15.45
C VAL A 29 -1.95 1.93 -16.93
N ILE A 30 -0.82 2.54 -17.29
CA ILE A 30 -0.12 2.33 -18.53
C ILE A 30 1.23 1.73 -18.19
N ALA A 31 1.39 0.45 -18.50
CA ALA A 31 2.61 -0.28 -18.25
C ALA A 31 3.73 0.12 -19.23
N ALA A 32 4.96 -0.23 -18.87
CA ALA A 32 6.15 0.07 -19.65
C ALA A 32 6.13 -0.52 -21.08
N ASP A 33 5.39 -1.59 -21.30
CA ASP A 33 5.21 -2.20 -22.63
C ASP A 33 4.09 -1.54 -23.46
N GLY A 34 3.42 -0.52 -22.90
CA GLY A 34 2.27 0.16 -23.50
C GLY A 34 0.92 -0.52 -23.21
N THR A 35 0.87 -1.59 -22.44
CA THR A 35 -0.38 -2.21 -22.00
C THR A 35 -1.17 -1.24 -21.14
N VAL A 36 -2.48 -1.20 -21.38
CA VAL A 36 -3.43 -0.32 -20.70
C VAL A 36 -4.40 -1.13 -19.88
N ALA A 37 -4.46 -0.85 -18.61
CA ALA A 37 -5.43 -1.42 -17.71
C ALA A 37 -6.22 -0.32 -17.00
N LEU A 38 -7.54 -0.40 -17.05
CA LEU A 38 -8.45 0.64 -16.59
C LEU A 38 -9.39 0.11 -15.51
N ASP A 39 -9.89 1.06 -14.69
CA ASP A 39 -10.90 0.79 -13.67
C ASP A 39 -10.44 -0.31 -12.68
N LEU A 40 -9.15 -0.30 -12.33
CA LEU A 40 -8.53 -1.29 -11.45
C LEU A 40 -8.85 -0.99 -9.99
N ALA A 41 -8.91 -2.03 -9.17
CA ALA A 41 -8.84 -1.85 -7.73
C ALA A 41 -7.46 -1.33 -7.35
N GLY A 42 -7.42 -0.17 -6.72
CA GLY A 42 -6.20 0.46 -6.24
C GLY A 42 -6.31 0.95 -4.81
N GLY A 43 -5.29 1.68 -4.41
CA GLY A 43 -5.17 2.25 -3.07
C GLY A 43 -4.28 1.43 -2.14
N ASN A 44 -3.51 2.17 -1.32
CA ASN A 44 -2.50 1.61 -0.43
C ASN A 44 -3.09 0.58 0.57
N GLY A 45 -4.29 0.84 1.10
CA GLY A 45 -4.98 -0.10 2.01
C GLY A 45 -5.37 -1.41 1.32
N ALA A 46 -5.87 -1.33 0.08
CA ALA A 46 -6.26 -2.52 -0.69
C ALA A 46 -5.05 -3.38 -1.08
N PHE A 47 -3.97 -2.76 -1.57
CA PHE A 47 -2.74 -3.49 -1.89
C PHE A 47 -2.08 -4.09 -0.64
N SER A 48 -2.08 -3.39 0.50
CA SER A 48 -1.59 -3.95 1.76
C SER A 48 -2.42 -5.17 2.20
N ALA A 49 -3.76 -5.09 2.06
CA ALA A 49 -4.63 -6.22 2.37
C ALA A 49 -4.33 -7.44 1.50
N VAL A 50 -4.19 -7.25 0.18
CA VAL A 50 -3.85 -8.32 -0.77
C VAL A 50 -2.47 -8.91 -0.48
N GLY A 51 -1.48 -8.07 -0.15
CA GLY A 51 -0.15 -8.54 0.27
C GLY A 51 -0.20 -9.43 1.51
N ALA A 52 -1.00 -9.09 2.50
CA ALA A 52 -1.20 -9.90 3.71
C ALA A 52 -1.94 -11.23 3.43
N LEU A 53 -2.88 -11.26 2.49
CA LEU A 53 -3.63 -12.48 2.12
C LEU A 53 -2.76 -13.60 1.55
N ASN A 54 -1.53 -13.34 1.14
CA ASN A 54 -0.57 -14.40 0.81
C ASN A 54 -0.25 -15.31 2.02
N TRP A 55 -0.55 -14.86 3.25
CA TRP A 55 -0.11 -15.48 4.50
C TRP A 55 -1.24 -15.81 5.47
N VAL A 56 -2.34 -15.05 5.41
CA VAL A 56 -3.50 -15.20 6.28
C VAL A 56 -4.78 -15.34 5.46
N ASN A 57 -5.85 -15.85 6.10
CA ASN A 57 -7.09 -16.14 5.37
C ASN A 57 -8.02 -14.91 5.28
N ARG A 58 -7.93 -13.98 6.24
CA ARG A 58 -8.86 -12.86 6.32
C ARG A 58 -8.16 -11.59 6.78
N VAL A 59 -8.35 -10.53 6.03
CA VAL A 59 -7.81 -9.19 6.33
C VAL A 59 -8.94 -8.18 6.36
N GLY A 60 -9.08 -7.44 7.45
CA GLY A 60 -10.02 -6.32 7.56
C GLY A 60 -9.45 -5.08 6.88
N LEU A 61 -10.22 -4.40 6.05
CA LEU A 61 -9.83 -3.13 5.44
C LEU A 61 -10.65 -1.97 6.05
N VAL A 62 -9.96 -1.04 6.73
CA VAL A 62 -10.53 0.23 7.16
C VAL A 62 -10.24 1.27 6.10
N SER A 63 -11.29 1.78 5.45
CA SER A 63 -11.16 2.73 4.34
C SER A 63 -12.38 3.64 4.22
N CYS A 64 -12.27 4.65 3.36
CA CYS A 64 -13.39 5.36 2.78
C CYS A 64 -13.34 5.18 1.26
N ALA A 65 -14.48 4.88 0.66
CA ALA A 65 -14.59 4.67 -0.77
C ALA A 65 -15.87 5.30 -1.33
N VAL A 66 -15.93 5.45 -2.66
CA VAL A 66 -17.10 5.98 -3.34
C VAL A 66 -18.06 4.86 -3.70
N ALA A 67 -19.36 5.15 -3.65
CA ALA A 67 -20.42 4.18 -3.99
C ALA A 67 -20.36 3.69 -5.45
N THR A 68 -19.71 4.47 -6.32
CA THR A 68 -19.50 4.15 -7.75
C THR A 68 -18.29 3.24 -8.01
N TYR A 69 -17.59 2.79 -6.97
CA TYR A 69 -16.48 1.85 -7.10
C TYR A 69 -16.94 0.58 -7.85
N PRO A 70 -16.11 -0.01 -8.75
CA PRO A 70 -16.51 -1.15 -9.58
C PRO A 70 -16.98 -2.34 -8.74
N LYS A 71 -18.24 -2.74 -8.93
CA LYS A 71 -18.89 -3.77 -8.09
C LYS A 71 -18.23 -5.15 -8.22
N ASP A 72 -17.80 -5.50 -9.44
CA ASP A 72 -17.14 -6.80 -9.68
C ASP A 72 -15.79 -6.86 -8.95
N THR A 73 -15.09 -5.74 -8.88
CA THR A 73 -13.83 -5.62 -8.14
C THR A 73 -14.04 -5.77 -6.63
N ILE A 74 -15.09 -5.14 -6.09
CA ILE A 74 -15.48 -5.30 -4.68
C ILE A 74 -15.79 -6.78 -4.38
N ALA A 75 -16.61 -7.41 -5.20
CA ALA A 75 -16.98 -8.83 -5.02
C ALA A 75 -15.74 -9.76 -5.06
N ARG A 76 -14.77 -9.46 -5.92
CA ARG A 76 -13.50 -10.21 -5.99
C ARG A 76 -12.66 -10.03 -4.73
N LEU A 77 -12.51 -8.81 -4.21
CA LEU A 77 -11.78 -8.54 -2.96
C LEU A 77 -12.42 -9.29 -1.79
N GLU A 78 -13.75 -9.25 -1.67
CA GLU A 78 -14.48 -9.98 -0.62
C GLU A 78 -14.32 -11.51 -0.76
N ALA A 79 -14.47 -12.04 -1.96
CA ALA A 79 -14.27 -13.47 -2.23
C ALA A 79 -12.82 -13.92 -1.98
N GLY A 80 -11.84 -13.02 -2.14
CA GLY A 80 -10.42 -13.26 -1.85
C GLY A 80 -10.06 -13.18 -0.36
N GLY A 81 -10.99 -12.79 0.52
CA GLY A 81 -10.77 -12.74 1.97
C GLY A 81 -10.56 -11.33 2.55
N VAL A 82 -10.80 -10.27 1.76
CA VAL A 82 -10.82 -8.89 2.29
C VAL A 82 -12.18 -8.61 2.91
N ASP A 83 -12.22 -8.34 4.21
CA ASP A 83 -13.43 -7.90 4.89
C ASP A 83 -13.56 -6.38 4.76
N LEU A 84 -14.61 -5.94 4.05
CA LEU A 84 -14.89 -4.53 3.78
C LEU A 84 -15.87 -3.90 4.79
N SER A 85 -16.17 -4.56 5.91
CA SER A 85 -17.07 -4.03 6.94
C SER A 85 -16.56 -2.75 7.60
N GLY A 86 -15.24 -2.48 7.53
CA GLY A 86 -14.62 -1.23 7.98
C GLY A 86 -14.60 -0.12 6.93
N VAL A 87 -15.23 -0.33 5.75
CA VAL A 87 -15.27 0.67 4.68
C VAL A 87 -16.52 1.52 4.79
N VAL A 88 -16.33 2.84 4.88
CA VAL A 88 -17.41 3.83 4.77
C VAL A 88 -17.58 4.23 3.31
N TRP A 89 -18.78 4.05 2.80
CA TRP A 89 -19.14 4.37 1.42
C TRP A 89 -19.75 5.76 1.32
N SER A 90 -19.18 6.60 0.46
CA SER A 90 -19.64 7.97 0.22
C SER A 90 -20.34 8.06 -1.12
N ASP A 91 -21.38 8.89 -1.21
CA ASP A 91 -22.06 9.23 -2.45
C ASP A 91 -21.26 10.26 -3.31
N ALA A 92 -20.10 10.69 -2.84
CA ALA A 92 -19.23 11.58 -3.62
C ALA A 92 -18.81 10.90 -4.93
N ALA A 93 -18.76 11.67 -6.00
CA ALA A 93 -18.17 11.22 -7.24
C ALA A 93 -16.69 11.56 -7.23
N LEU A 94 -15.82 10.54 -7.31
CA LEU A 94 -14.40 10.77 -7.57
C LEU A 94 -14.19 11.02 -9.06
N THR A 95 -13.34 12.01 -9.37
CA THR A 95 -12.70 12.08 -10.68
C THR A 95 -12.06 10.74 -10.93
N ALA A 96 -12.31 10.16 -12.10
CA ALA A 96 -11.83 8.81 -12.43
C ALA A 96 -10.38 8.62 -12.03
N GLY A 97 -10.19 7.96 -10.96
CA GLY A 97 -9.00 7.43 -10.36
C GLY A 97 -7.64 8.04 -10.64
N SER A 98 -6.65 7.51 -10.04
CA SER A 98 -5.26 7.86 -10.36
C SER A 98 -4.86 7.28 -11.71
N TRP A 99 -4.04 8.02 -12.45
CA TRP A 99 -3.40 7.55 -13.67
C TRP A 99 -1.92 7.39 -13.42
N PHE A 100 -1.40 6.20 -13.68
CA PHE A 100 0.00 5.86 -13.52
C PHE A 100 0.59 5.44 -14.85
N LEU A 101 1.64 6.12 -15.28
CA LEU A 101 2.47 5.74 -16.42
C LEU A 101 3.79 5.22 -15.92
N TYR A 102 4.22 4.08 -16.43
CA TYR A 102 5.51 3.49 -16.09
C TYR A 102 6.44 3.46 -17.27
N ASP A 103 7.71 3.80 -17.06
CA ASP A 103 8.80 3.56 -17.99
C ASP A 103 9.42 2.17 -17.78
N GLY A 104 10.37 1.81 -18.66
CA GLY A 104 11.08 0.53 -18.59
C GLY A 104 11.99 0.35 -17.37
N ALA A 105 12.25 1.43 -16.61
CA ALA A 105 12.99 1.41 -15.35
C ALA A 105 12.05 1.37 -14.11
N GLY A 106 10.74 1.30 -14.33
CA GLY A 106 9.73 1.31 -13.26
C GLY A 106 9.49 2.68 -12.63
N ARG A 107 9.97 3.77 -13.26
CA ARG A 107 9.66 5.13 -12.80
C ARG A 107 8.22 5.48 -13.17
N ARG A 108 7.55 6.17 -12.27
CA ARG A 108 6.13 6.51 -12.37
C ARG A 108 5.92 8.00 -12.65
N ASP A 109 5.04 8.31 -13.61
CA ASP A 109 4.39 9.61 -13.74
C ASP A 109 2.91 9.51 -13.42
N GLU A 110 2.36 10.54 -12.81
CA GLU A 110 0.97 10.59 -12.37
C GLU A 110 0.18 11.65 -13.15
N GLY A 111 -1.02 11.28 -13.59
CA GLY A 111 -2.02 12.23 -14.05
C GLY A 111 -2.03 12.59 -15.54
N LEU A 112 -1.14 12.07 -16.38
CA LEU A 112 -1.09 12.40 -17.85
C LEU A 112 -1.07 13.90 -18.13
N THR A 113 -0.40 14.70 -17.29
CA THR A 113 -0.41 16.16 -17.39
C THR A 113 0.64 16.72 -18.34
N ALA A 114 1.73 15.97 -18.56
CA ALA A 114 2.80 16.39 -19.46
C ALA A 114 2.42 16.21 -20.93
N PRO A 115 2.91 17.07 -21.86
CA PRO A 115 2.84 16.82 -23.28
C PRO A 115 3.52 15.49 -23.65
N GLY A 116 2.97 14.76 -24.62
CA GLY A 116 3.48 13.45 -25.04
C GLY A 116 4.98 13.44 -25.37
N ALA A 117 5.52 14.51 -25.97
CA ALA A 117 6.94 14.64 -26.27
C ALA A 117 7.80 14.68 -24.98
N ALA A 118 7.37 15.39 -23.94
CA ALA A 118 8.11 15.49 -22.68
C ALA A 118 8.10 14.15 -21.92
N LEU A 119 7.01 13.39 -21.99
CA LEU A 119 6.93 12.04 -21.42
C LEU A 119 7.85 11.07 -22.16
N ALA A 120 7.87 11.11 -23.50
CA ALA A 120 8.79 10.29 -24.31
C ALA A 120 10.25 10.61 -24.01
N GLU A 121 10.60 11.92 -23.88
CA GLU A 121 11.94 12.36 -23.52
C GLU A 121 12.36 11.90 -22.12
N ALA A 122 11.41 11.81 -21.20
CA ALA A 122 11.62 11.24 -19.87
C ALA A 122 11.69 9.69 -19.86
N GLY A 123 11.48 9.03 -20.99
CA GLY A 123 11.54 7.57 -21.13
C GLY A 123 10.24 6.85 -20.80
N PHE A 124 9.12 7.55 -20.74
CA PHE A 124 7.80 6.92 -20.59
C PHE A 124 7.31 6.36 -21.93
N PRO A 125 6.46 5.30 -21.94
CA PRO A 125 6.11 4.54 -23.15
C PRO A 125 5.11 5.27 -24.08
N THR A 126 5.15 6.61 -24.13
CA THR A 126 4.27 7.41 -24.99
C THR A 126 4.57 7.27 -26.48
N ASP A 127 5.75 6.79 -26.84
CA ASP A 127 6.13 6.41 -28.21
C ASP A 127 5.33 5.19 -28.72
N ARG A 128 4.77 4.40 -27.81
CA ARG A 128 3.90 3.25 -28.12
C ARG A 128 2.41 3.61 -28.18
N LEU A 129 2.06 4.80 -27.72
CA LEU A 129 0.72 5.33 -27.80
C LEU A 129 0.62 6.29 -29.01
N SER A 130 -0.30 6.02 -29.91
CA SER A 130 -0.59 6.99 -30.97
C SER A 130 -1.12 8.29 -30.37
N ALA A 131 -0.92 9.40 -31.08
CA ALA A 131 -1.50 10.70 -30.69
C ALA A 131 -3.03 10.61 -30.52
N GLU A 132 -3.69 9.77 -31.31
CA GLU A 132 -5.13 9.51 -31.21
C GLU A 132 -5.49 8.78 -29.90
N GLN A 133 -4.72 7.77 -29.49
CA GLN A 133 -4.89 7.10 -28.21
C GLN A 133 -4.70 8.07 -27.02
N MET A 134 -3.67 8.90 -27.06
CA MET A 134 -3.45 9.95 -26.05
C MET A 134 -4.60 10.95 -25.96
N LEU A 135 -5.12 11.37 -27.09
CA LEU A 135 -6.30 12.27 -27.15
C LEU A 135 -7.57 11.58 -26.66
N ALA A 136 -7.78 10.33 -27.06
CA ALA A 136 -8.95 9.55 -26.60
C ALA A 136 -8.92 9.35 -25.06
N TRP A 137 -7.76 9.18 -24.47
CA TRP A 137 -7.61 9.04 -23.04
C TRP A 137 -7.82 10.34 -22.29
N ARG A 138 -7.27 11.46 -22.80
CA ARG A 138 -7.57 12.80 -22.25
C ARG A 138 -9.05 13.10 -22.32
N ALA A 139 -9.69 12.80 -23.47
CA ALA A 139 -11.13 12.97 -23.63
C ALA A 139 -11.93 12.09 -22.66
N ARG A 140 -11.51 10.83 -22.43
CA ARG A 140 -12.13 9.94 -21.46
C ARG A 140 -11.97 10.42 -20.03
N LEU A 141 -10.79 10.94 -19.66
CA LEU A 141 -10.55 11.56 -18.36
C LEU A 141 -11.45 12.80 -18.15
N GLN A 142 -11.56 13.65 -19.19
CA GLN A 142 -12.39 14.84 -19.14
C GLN A 142 -13.89 14.53 -19.13
N ALA A 143 -14.34 13.54 -19.89
CA ALA A 143 -15.74 13.11 -19.97
C ALA A 143 -16.26 12.50 -18.67
N ARG A 144 -15.37 11.97 -17.81
CA ARG A 144 -15.72 11.46 -16.49
C ARG A 144 -15.82 12.54 -15.42
N LYS A 145 -15.42 13.78 -15.72
CA LYS A 145 -15.61 14.91 -14.78
C LYS A 145 -17.06 15.34 -14.78
N SER A 146 -17.79 15.03 -13.74
CA SER A 146 -19.07 15.68 -13.45
C SER A 146 -18.82 17.00 -12.71
N LEU A 147 -19.80 17.90 -12.71
CA LEU A 147 -19.70 19.17 -11.96
C LEU A 147 -19.54 18.98 -10.44
N ASN A 148 -19.80 17.77 -9.94
CA ASN A 148 -19.73 17.41 -8.52
C ASN A 148 -18.54 16.50 -8.20
N GLU A 149 -17.62 16.26 -9.14
CA GLU A 149 -16.45 15.44 -8.89
C GLU A 149 -15.41 16.20 -8.09
N ILE A 150 -14.88 15.54 -7.06
CA ILE A 150 -13.76 16.01 -6.27
C ILE A 150 -12.54 15.15 -6.55
N GLY A 151 -11.34 15.72 -6.44
CA GLY A 151 -10.09 14.97 -6.54
C GLY A 151 -9.89 14.04 -5.33
N TYR A 152 -9.06 13.01 -5.49
CA TYR A 152 -8.81 12.05 -4.40
C TYR A 152 -8.23 12.71 -3.14
N SER A 153 -7.36 13.70 -3.26
CA SER A 153 -6.81 14.44 -2.12
C SER A 153 -7.91 15.16 -1.35
N GLU A 154 -8.79 15.88 -2.05
CA GLU A 154 -9.94 16.56 -1.46
C GLU A 154 -10.92 15.57 -0.82
N PHE A 155 -11.18 14.44 -1.49
CA PHE A 155 -12.00 13.36 -0.94
C PHE A 155 -11.46 12.86 0.40
N ARG A 156 -10.15 12.62 0.52
CA ARG A 156 -9.52 12.18 1.76
C ARG A 156 -9.62 13.22 2.89
N GLU A 157 -9.54 14.50 2.56
CA GLU A 157 -9.73 15.59 3.53
C GLU A 157 -11.15 15.66 4.05
N GLN A 158 -12.14 15.48 3.15
CA GLN A 158 -13.56 15.47 3.51
C GLN A 158 -14.01 14.19 4.22
N HIS A 159 -13.38 13.06 3.91
CA HIS A 159 -13.68 11.73 4.44
C HIS A 159 -12.44 11.10 5.12
N PRO A 160 -11.90 11.71 6.19
CA PRO A 160 -10.74 11.17 6.88
C PRO A 160 -11.08 9.84 7.55
N LEU A 161 -10.13 8.92 7.54
CA LEU A 161 -10.25 7.67 8.29
C LEU A 161 -10.36 7.95 9.79
N ARG A 162 -11.14 7.13 10.50
CA ARG A 162 -11.43 7.28 11.93
C ARG A 162 -11.41 5.95 12.65
N ALA A 163 -10.99 5.96 13.90
CA ALA A 163 -11.08 4.80 14.78
C ALA A 163 -12.50 4.25 14.92
N ALA A 164 -13.52 5.11 14.86
CA ALA A 164 -14.93 4.72 14.92
C ALA A 164 -15.42 3.86 13.74
N GLN A 165 -14.67 3.78 12.64
CA GLN A 165 -14.97 2.92 11.49
C GLN A 165 -14.56 1.46 11.73
N VAL A 166 -13.67 1.22 12.71
CA VAL A 166 -13.17 -0.13 13.01
C VAL A 166 -14.27 -0.93 13.69
N PRO A 167 -14.74 -2.04 13.11
CA PRO A 167 -15.71 -2.91 13.75
C PRO A 167 -15.20 -3.42 15.10
N GLN A 168 -16.08 -3.50 16.10
CA GLN A 168 -15.72 -3.92 17.46
C GLN A 168 -15.01 -5.28 17.49
N ALA A 169 -15.44 -6.22 16.67
CA ALA A 169 -14.83 -7.54 16.57
C ALA A 169 -13.37 -7.49 16.09
N TRP A 170 -12.97 -6.46 15.33
CA TRP A 170 -11.61 -6.35 14.78
C TRP A 170 -10.58 -5.89 15.81
N LEU A 171 -11.02 -5.42 16.95
CA LEU A 171 -10.11 -4.99 18.02
C LEU A 171 -9.28 -6.15 18.61
N GLY A 172 -9.61 -7.40 18.27
CA GLY A 172 -8.82 -8.58 18.60
C GLY A 172 -7.84 -9.02 17.50
N ALA A 173 -7.68 -8.25 16.42
CA ALA A 173 -6.72 -8.58 15.37
C ALA A 173 -5.28 -8.63 15.93
N LYS A 174 -4.49 -9.59 15.43
CA LYS A 174 -3.10 -9.78 15.89
C LYS A 174 -2.14 -8.70 15.42
N GLY A 175 -2.46 -8.07 14.30
CA GLY A 175 -1.63 -7.02 13.74
C GLY A 175 -2.42 -6.03 12.91
N VAL A 176 -1.90 -4.81 12.83
CA VAL A 176 -2.48 -3.69 12.07
C VAL A 176 -1.40 -3.01 11.25
N HIS A 177 -1.66 -2.83 9.95
CA HIS A 177 -0.83 -1.99 9.10
C HIS A 177 -1.49 -0.64 8.86
N LEU A 178 -0.78 0.42 9.17
CA LEU A 178 -1.17 1.80 8.91
C LEU A 178 -0.52 2.27 7.61
N ALA A 179 -1.26 2.16 6.51
CA ALA A 179 -0.80 2.62 5.21
C ALA A 179 -0.76 4.17 5.16
N PRO A 180 -0.09 4.78 4.16
CA PRO A 180 0.08 6.22 4.04
C PRO A 180 -1.18 7.02 4.35
N SER A 181 -1.15 7.77 5.46
CA SER A 181 -2.28 8.55 5.98
C SER A 181 -1.79 9.76 6.79
N ALA A 182 -2.71 10.70 7.07
CA ALA A 182 -2.38 11.86 7.89
C ALA A 182 -1.95 11.45 9.32
N PRO A 183 -1.00 12.18 9.96
CA PRO A 183 -0.51 11.86 11.31
C PRO A 183 -1.62 11.62 12.34
N ARG A 184 -2.71 12.39 12.27
CA ARG A 184 -3.85 12.23 13.16
C ARG A 184 -4.52 10.86 13.02
N VAL A 185 -4.62 10.31 11.80
CA VAL A 185 -5.21 8.99 11.57
C VAL A 185 -4.35 7.92 12.23
N LEU A 186 -3.02 8.02 12.08
CA LEU A 186 -2.11 7.08 12.72
C LEU A 186 -2.24 7.11 14.24
N LEU A 187 -2.29 8.31 14.84
CA LEU A 187 -2.44 8.46 16.28
C LEU A 187 -3.78 7.88 16.79
N GLU A 188 -4.91 8.15 16.10
CA GLU A 188 -6.21 7.56 16.45
C GLU A 188 -6.17 6.01 16.41
N MET A 189 -5.49 5.43 15.42
CA MET A 189 -5.37 3.96 15.30
C MET A 189 -4.40 3.38 16.33
N LEU A 190 -3.30 4.06 16.62
CA LEU A 190 -2.38 3.69 17.71
C LEU A 190 -3.11 3.66 19.05
N ASP A 191 -3.88 4.71 19.38
CA ASP A 191 -4.67 4.77 20.61
C ASP A 191 -5.70 3.64 20.71
N LEU A 192 -6.18 3.16 19.55
CA LEU A 192 -7.15 2.07 19.49
C LEU A 192 -6.50 0.69 19.66
N PHE A 193 -5.41 0.40 18.97
CA PHE A 193 -4.86 -0.96 18.84
C PHE A 193 -3.70 -1.27 19.80
N GLU A 194 -2.82 -0.31 20.11
CA GLU A 194 -1.68 -0.51 21.00
C GLU A 194 -2.08 -1.03 22.39
N PRO A 195 -3.13 -0.50 23.07
CA PRO A 195 -3.54 -1.02 24.39
C PRO A 195 -4.07 -2.46 24.35
N ARG A 196 -4.28 -3.02 23.14
CA ARG A 196 -4.78 -4.37 22.90
C ARG A 196 -3.69 -5.36 22.53
N GLY A 197 -2.45 -4.88 22.42
CA GLY A 197 -1.28 -5.70 22.13
C GLY A 197 -1.19 -6.16 20.67
N ALA A 198 -1.84 -5.47 19.74
CA ALA A 198 -1.65 -5.73 18.31
C ALA A 198 -0.25 -5.30 17.86
N VAL A 199 0.37 -6.06 16.97
CA VAL A 199 1.59 -5.62 16.27
C VAL A 199 1.22 -4.51 15.29
N ILE A 200 1.82 -3.31 15.42
CA ILE A 200 1.47 -2.15 14.61
C ILE A 200 2.63 -1.75 13.72
N THR A 201 2.42 -1.81 12.40
CA THR A 201 3.37 -1.36 11.39
C THR A 201 2.85 -0.14 10.64
N ALA A 202 3.74 0.72 10.17
CA ALA A 202 3.34 1.89 9.39
C ALA A 202 4.27 2.15 8.20
N ASP A 203 3.65 2.58 7.09
CA ASP A 203 4.29 3.20 5.94
C ASP A 203 4.06 4.72 6.03
N PRO A 204 5.11 5.57 6.00
CA PRO A 204 4.93 7.01 6.17
C PRO A 204 4.09 7.64 5.07
N GLY A 205 4.29 7.22 3.82
CA GLY A 205 3.84 7.97 2.69
C GLY A 205 4.34 9.42 2.72
N TRP A 206 3.91 10.21 1.74
CA TRP A 206 4.34 11.60 1.68
C TRP A 206 3.82 12.46 2.83
N GLN A 207 2.70 12.09 3.47
CA GLN A 207 2.12 12.85 4.58
C GLN A 207 3.00 12.87 5.84
N LEU A 208 3.72 11.78 6.14
CA LEU A 208 4.68 11.76 7.22
C LEU A 208 6.08 12.15 6.73
N ALA A 209 6.49 11.66 5.56
CA ALA A 209 7.83 11.90 5.03
C ALA A 209 8.12 13.39 4.75
N SER A 210 7.10 14.21 4.53
CA SER A 210 7.22 15.66 4.39
C SER A 210 7.26 16.42 5.73
N GLN A 211 7.11 15.74 6.86
CA GLN A 211 7.23 16.34 8.19
C GLN A 211 8.68 16.28 8.67
N ARG A 212 8.99 17.06 9.71
CA ARG A 212 10.26 16.90 10.40
C ARG A 212 10.26 15.61 11.21
N LEU A 213 11.39 14.95 11.30
CA LEU A 213 11.54 13.69 12.04
C LEU A 213 11.11 13.82 13.52
N GLU A 214 11.39 14.99 14.14
CA GLU A 214 10.98 15.27 15.51
C GLU A 214 9.46 15.34 15.68
N ASP A 215 8.75 15.84 14.68
CA ASP A 215 7.29 16.00 14.73
C ASP A 215 6.57 14.66 14.63
N ILE A 216 7.17 13.67 13.97
CA ILE A 216 6.63 12.31 13.84
C ILE A 216 7.19 11.33 14.89
N ALA A 217 8.19 11.74 15.68
CA ALA A 217 8.79 10.90 16.73
C ALA A 217 7.76 10.30 17.72
N PRO A 218 6.68 11.01 18.13
CA PRO A 218 5.64 10.41 18.96
C PRO A 218 4.90 9.24 18.32
N ILE A 219 4.81 9.21 16.98
CA ILE A 219 4.24 8.08 16.24
C ILE A 219 5.27 6.94 16.20
N LEU A 220 6.51 7.24 15.80
CA LEU A 220 7.59 6.26 15.69
C LEU A 220 7.83 5.51 17.00
N ALA A 221 7.75 6.19 18.15
CA ALA A 221 7.94 5.61 19.48
C ALA A 221 6.88 4.53 19.85
N ARG A 222 5.83 4.37 19.05
CA ARG A 222 4.70 3.46 19.31
C ARG A 222 4.56 2.36 18.25
N LEU A 223 5.40 2.36 17.22
CA LEU A 223 5.34 1.39 16.12
C LEU A 223 6.25 0.19 16.39
N ASP A 224 5.77 -1.02 16.07
CA ASP A 224 6.59 -2.23 16.03
C ASP A 224 7.44 -2.30 14.76
N ALA A 225 6.99 -1.66 13.66
CA ALA A 225 7.82 -1.46 12.49
C ALA A 225 7.44 -0.18 11.72
N PHE A 226 8.46 0.55 11.26
CA PHE A 226 8.36 1.69 10.37
C PHE A 226 9.01 1.35 9.04
N ILE A 227 8.25 1.47 7.91
CA ILE A 227 8.62 0.85 6.63
C ILE A 227 8.59 1.89 5.49
N PRO A 228 9.49 2.89 5.48
CA PRO A 228 9.57 3.87 4.40
C PRO A 228 10.08 3.25 3.09
N SER A 229 9.81 3.91 1.98
CA SER A 229 10.56 3.78 0.74
C SER A 229 11.87 4.57 0.82
N GLU A 230 12.80 4.32 -0.12
CA GLU A 230 14.05 5.07 -0.22
C GLU A 230 13.82 6.59 -0.37
N VAL A 231 12.83 6.98 -1.17
CA VAL A 231 12.47 8.39 -1.38
C VAL A 231 11.97 9.05 -0.09
N GLU A 232 11.14 8.35 0.65
CA GLU A 232 10.60 8.80 1.93
C GLU A 232 11.68 8.85 3.02
N LEU A 233 12.60 7.88 3.01
CA LEU A 233 13.76 7.86 3.88
C LEU A 233 14.64 9.11 3.67
N HIS A 234 14.95 9.44 2.40
CA HIS A 234 15.72 10.63 2.06
C HIS A 234 14.99 11.94 2.38
N ALA A 235 13.67 11.96 2.29
CA ALA A 235 12.88 13.13 2.69
C ALA A 235 12.95 13.38 4.21
N LEU A 236 12.94 12.31 5.01
CA LEU A 236 13.04 12.39 6.48
C LEU A 236 14.46 12.68 6.98
N VAL A 237 15.48 12.14 6.31
CA VAL A 237 16.89 12.31 6.66
C VAL A 237 17.67 12.66 5.38
N PRO A 238 17.62 13.93 4.95
CA PRO A 238 18.33 14.38 3.75
C PRO A 238 19.85 14.15 3.85
N ASP A 239 20.48 13.98 2.69
CA ASP A 239 21.95 13.88 2.52
C ASP A 239 22.63 12.71 3.24
N ALA A 240 21.87 11.79 3.87
CA ALA A 240 22.41 10.60 4.51
C ALA A 240 22.39 9.39 3.55
N ALA A 241 23.40 8.53 3.67
CA ALA A 241 23.33 7.21 3.04
C ALA A 241 22.19 6.39 3.68
N PRO A 242 21.54 5.46 2.95
CA PRO A 242 20.39 4.72 3.48
C PRO A 242 20.64 4.03 4.84
N ALA A 243 21.81 3.45 5.05
CA ALA A 243 22.16 2.81 6.33
C ALA A 243 22.26 3.83 7.48
N ASP A 244 22.83 5.01 7.22
CA ASP A 244 22.96 6.08 8.22
C ASP A 244 21.59 6.68 8.54
N ALA A 245 20.75 6.90 7.53
CA ALA A 245 19.38 7.36 7.71
C ALA A 245 18.54 6.38 8.54
N LEU A 246 18.66 5.07 8.29
CA LEU A 246 18.04 4.03 9.09
C LEU A 246 18.47 4.09 10.56
N ALA A 247 19.78 4.28 10.82
CA ALA A 247 20.31 4.45 12.16
C ALA A 247 19.65 5.62 12.89
N VAL A 248 19.59 6.79 12.22
CA VAL A 248 18.97 8.03 12.78
C VAL A 248 17.51 7.83 13.13
N ILE A 249 16.71 7.21 12.22
CA ILE A 249 15.29 6.98 12.48
C ILE A 249 15.11 5.92 13.59
N SER A 250 15.96 4.91 13.63
CA SER A 250 15.85 3.82 14.62
C SER A 250 16.04 4.27 16.06
N GLU A 251 16.74 5.41 16.27
CA GLU A 251 16.88 6.00 17.61
C GLU A 251 15.53 6.54 18.16
N ARG A 252 14.56 6.81 17.29
CA ARG A 252 13.24 7.37 17.61
C ARG A 252 12.11 6.37 17.47
N CYS A 253 12.34 5.27 16.78
CA CYS A 253 11.36 4.21 16.56
C CYS A 253 11.42 3.20 17.71
N HIS A 254 10.27 2.76 18.25
CA HIS A 254 10.24 1.69 19.27
C HIS A 254 10.68 0.35 18.67
N GLY A 255 10.07 -0.02 17.55
CA GLY A 255 10.31 -1.26 16.84
C GLY A 255 11.40 -1.18 15.78
N VAL A 256 11.29 -1.99 14.75
CA VAL A 256 12.25 -2.08 13.65
C VAL A 256 12.03 -0.97 12.62
N VAL A 257 13.12 -0.54 11.96
CA VAL A 257 13.05 0.31 10.77
C VAL A 257 13.56 -0.50 9.58
N ALA A 258 12.73 -0.57 8.52
CA ALA A 258 13.04 -1.29 7.29
C ALA A 258 12.76 -0.40 6.08
N VAL A 259 13.73 -0.17 5.20
CA VAL A 259 13.54 0.67 4.00
C VAL A 259 13.35 -0.19 2.76
N LYS A 260 12.30 0.10 2.00
CA LYS A 260 12.01 -0.50 0.69
C LYS A 260 12.89 0.14 -0.38
N MET A 261 13.76 -0.65 -1.01
CA MET A 261 14.73 -0.21 -2.01
C MET A 261 14.32 -0.65 -3.44
N GLY A 262 13.04 -0.92 -3.65
CA GLY A 262 12.53 -1.41 -4.94
C GLY A 262 13.24 -2.68 -5.44
N PRO A 263 13.77 -2.68 -6.68
CA PRO A 263 14.48 -3.84 -7.24
C PRO A 263 15.75 -4.27 -6.48
N GLN A 264 16.24 -3.46 -5.55
CA GLN A 264 17.40 -3.75 -4.71
C GLN A 264 17.02 -4.49 -3.41
N GLY A 265 15.71 -4.67 -3.16
CA GLY A 265 15.22 -5.37 -1.98
C GLY A 265 14.95 -4.44 -0.80
N VAL A 266 15.40 -4.82 0.38
CA VAL A 266 15.09 -4.12 1.63
C VAL A 266 16.35 -4.02 2.50
N LEU A 267 16.55 -2.88 3.17
CA LEU A 267 17.52 -2.75 4.24
C LEU A 267 16.80 -2.65 5.58
N ILE A 268 17.24 -3.42 6.57
CA ILE A 268 16.71 -3.44 7.92
C ILE A 268 17.79 -3.01 8.89
N TRP A 269 17.48 -2.11 9.82
CA TRP A 269 18.43 -1.74 10.85
C TRP A 269 18.44 -2.74 12.01
N ASP A 270 19.59 -3.38 12.22
CA ASP A 270 19.84 -4.19 13.41
C ASP A 270 20.45 -3.32 14.51
N ARG A 271 19.71 -3.14 15.59
CA ARG A 271 20.13 -2.30 16.73
C ARG A 271 21.23 -2.96 17.56
N VAL A 272 21.32 -4.29 17.56
CA VAL A 272 22.33 -5.03 18.35
C VAL A 272 23.69 -4.89 17.72
N THR A 273 23.78 -5.20 16.43
CA THR A 273 25.04 -5.09 15.66
C THR A 273 25.34 -3.68 15.19
N ARG A 274 24.33 -2.77 15.21
CA ARG A 274 24.37 -1.41 14.65
C ARG A 274 24.76 -1.40 13.17
N THR A 275 24.21 -2.33 12.43
CA THR A 275 24.44 -2.46 10.98
C THR A 275 23.13 -2.62 10.22
N ALA A 276 23.14 -2.26 8.94
CA ALA A 276 22.02 -2.55 8.05
C ALA A 276 22.15 -3.97 7.48
N ILE A 277 21.09 -4.75 7.62
CA ILE A 277 20.96 -6.09 7.04
C ILE A 277 20.20 -5.96 5.71
N ALA A 278 20.80 -6.43 4.62
CA ALA A 278 20.16 -6.46 3.32
C ALA A 278 19.35 -7.76 3.13
N VAL A 279 18.09 -7.61 2.73
CA VAL A 279 17.23 -8.71 2.29
C VAL A 279 17.01 -8.57 0.79
N PRO A 280 17.39 -9.55 -0.02
CA PRO A 280 17.27 -9.46 -1.47
C PRO A 280 15.80 -9.43 -1.91
N PRO A 281 15.50 -8.86 -3.09
CA PRO A 281 14.16 -8.88 -3.66
C PRO A 281 13.83 -10.28 -4.20
N GLN A 282 12.56 -10.64 -4.22
CA GLN A 282 12.08 -11.75 -5.03
C GLN A 282 12.07 -11.30 -6.50
N ARG A 283 12.89 -11.93 -7.36
CA ARG A 283 13.00 -11.56 -8.77
C ARG A 283 11.84 -12.15 -9.57
N VAL A 284 11.12 -11.28 -10.28
CA VAL A 284 10.02 -11.64 -11.17
C VAL A 284 10.04 -10.72 -12.39
N GLU A 285 9.34 -11.12 -13.43
CA GLU A 285 9.05 -10.24 -14.58
C GLU A 285 7.82 -9.40 -14.23
N ALA A 286 8.04 -8.13 -13.94
CA ALA A 286 6.99 -7.22 -13.51
C ALA A 286 6.23 -6.68 -14.73
N CYS A 287 4.89 -6.65 -14.65
CA CYS A 287 4.03 -5.99 -15.64
C CYS A 287 3.47 -4.65 -15.11
N ASP A 288 3.21 -4.53 -13.80
CA ASP A 288 2.69 -3.32 -13.16
C ASP A 288 3.31 -3.15 -11.76
N PRO A 289 4.20 -2.16 -11.54
CA PRO A 289 4.80 -1.92 -10.23
C PRO A 289 3.84 -1.30 -9.20
N THR A 290 2.60 -0.93 -9.59
CA THR A 290 1.64 -0.29 -8.70
C THR A 290 1.34 -1.17 -7.49
N GLY A 291 1.42 -0.59 -6.29
CA GLY A 291 1.11 -1.27 -5.04
C GLY A 291 2.17 -2.25 -4.54
N ALA A 292 3.34 -2.34 -5.19
CA ALA A 292 4.44 -3.21 -4.72
C ALA A 292 4.86 -2.89 -3.28
N GLY A 293 5.06 -1.60 -2.98
CA GLY A 293 5.42 -1.13 -1.64
C GLY A 293 4.36 -1.41 -0.59
N ASP A 294 3.09 -1.17 -0.94
CA ASP A 294 1.96 -1.41 -0.03
C ASP A 294 1.77 -2.90 0.23
N SER A 295 1.84 -3.72 -0.82
CA SER A 295 1.76 -5.18 -0.70
C SER A 295 2.93 -5.76 0.10
N PHE A 296 4.13 -5.21 -0.07
CA PHE A 296 5.27 -5.53 0.79
C PHE A 296 4.91 -5.30 2.26
N CYS A 297 4.34 -4.14 2.59
CA CYS A 297 3.98 -3.80 3.97
C CYS A 297 2.95 -4.76 4.57
N GLY A 298 1.95 -5.18 3.79
CA GLY A 298 0.98 -6.20 4.23
C GLY A 298 1.63 -7.55 4.51
N GLY A 299 2.50 -8.01 3.61
CA GLY A 299 3.28 -9.25 3.80
C GLY A 299 4.26 -9.15 4.97
N PHE A 300 4.92 -8.00 5.12
CA PHE A 300 5.82 -7.73 6.25
C PHE A 300 5.08 -7.83 7.59
N LEU A 301 3.91 -7.19 7.72
CA LEU A 301 3.08 -7.31 8.91
C LEU A 301 2.75 -8.77 9.22
N ALA A 302 2.32 -9.55 8.22
CA ALA A 302 2.00 -10.97 8.41
C ALA A 302 3.21 -11.76 8.91
N GLY A 303 4.36 -11.55 8.30
CA GLY A 303 5.62 -12.20 8.71
C GLY A 303 6.06 -11.78 10.11
N LEU A 304 5.93 -10.51 10.48
CA LEU A 304 6.30 -10.01 11.81
C LEU A 304 5.39 -10.61 12.89
N VAL A 305 4.08 -10.67 12.64
CA VAL A 305 3.12 -11.32 13.55
C VAL A 305 3.39 -12.83 13.70
N GLU A 306 3.75 -13.51 12.61
CA GLU A 306 3.98 -14.95 12.62
C GLU A 306 5.31 -15.33 13.29
N THR A 307 6.38 -14.57 13.04
CA THR A 307 7.76 -14.99 13.39
C THR A 307 8.41 -14.14 14.48
N GLY A 308 7.97 -12.90 14.66
CA GLY A 308 8.69 -11.93 15.50
C GLY A 308 10.06 -11.50 14.96
N ASP A 309 10.47 -11.99 13.77
CA ASP A 309 11.77 -11.74 13.17
C ASP A 309 11.63 -10.77 11.98
N PRO A 310 12.22 -9.56 12.04
CA PRO A 310 12.13 -8.57 10.98
C PRO A 310 12.74 -9.02 9.64
N VAL A 311 13.76 -9.86 9.67
CA VAL A 311 14.40 -10.38 8.44
C VAL A 311 13.48 -11.37 7.76
N GLN A 312 12.82 -12.25 8.52
CA GLN A 312 11.77 -13.12 7.98
C GLN A 312 10.58 -12.29 7.48
N ALA A 313 10.13 -11.31 8.25
CA ALA A 313 9.05 -10.41 7.86
C ALA A 313 9.33 -9.73 6.50
N ALA A 314 10.57 -9.27 6.27
CA ALA A 314 10.96 -8.68 4.99
C ALA A 314 10.91 -9.68 3.82
N ARG A 315 11.22 -10.95 4.05
CA ARG A 315 11.07 -12.01 3.03
C ARG A 315 9.60 -12.27 2.69
N PHE A 316 8.72 -12.29 3.70
CA PHE A 316 7.27 -12.35 3.49
C PHE A 316 6.79 -11.18 2.63
N GLY A 317 7.23 -9.96 2.96
CA GLY A 317 6.95 -8.76 2.19
C GLY A 317 7.45 -8.85 0.75
N ALA A 318 8.69 -9.33 0.53
CA ALA A 318 9.28 -9.46 -0.79
C ALA A 318 8.48 -10.43 -1.68
N VAL A 319 8.02 -11.56 -1.14
CA VAL A 319 7.16 -12.51 -1.86
C VAL A 319 5.81 -11.87 -2.21
N SER A 320 5.19 -11.13 -1.27
CA SER A 320 3.92 -10.44 -1.51
C SER A 320 4.06 -9.36 -2.60
N ALA A 321 5.12 -8.55 -2.54
CA ALA A 321 5.40 -7.54 -3.56
C ALA A 321 5.61 -8.16 -4.94
N ALA A 322 6.37 -9.27 -5.03
CA ALA A 322 6.59 -9.98 -6.28
C ALA A 322 5.28 -10.51 -6.90
N GLY A 323 4.35 -11.00 -6.07
CA GLY A 323 3.04 -11.45 -6.54
C GLY A 323 2.21 -10.30 -7.13
N VAL A 324 2.24 -9.14 -6.50
CA VAL A 324 1.47 -7.96 -6.95
C VAL A 324 1.98 -7.43 -8.28
N VAL A 325 3.27 -7.29 -8.48
CA VAL A 325 3.83 -6.69 -9.71
C VAL A 325 3.64 -7.54 -10.96
N CYS A 326 3.24 -8.80 -10.81
CA CYS A 326 2.89 -9.70 -11.93
C CYS A 326 1.44 -9.55 -12.43
N SER A 327 0.66 -8.63 -11.84
CA SER A 327 -0.77 -8.46 -12.14
C SER A 327 -1.14 -6.98 -12.17
N PHE A 328 -2.28 -6.65 -12.80
CA PHE A 328 -2.84 -5.31 -12.78
C PHE A 328 -3.85 -5.15 -11.63
N GLY A 329 -3.63 -4.14 -10.79
CA GLY A 329 -4.52 -3.76 -9.70
C GLY A 329 -4.63 -4.80 -8.56
N ALA A 330 -5.09 -4.36 -7.40
CA ALA A 330 -5.16 -5.21 -6.20
C ALA A 330 -6.01 -6.48 -6.38
N ALA A 331 -7.17 -6.37 -7.02
CA ALA A 331 -8.04 -7.53 -7.26
C ALA A 331 -7.47 -8.53 -8.29
N GLY A 332 -6.57 -8.07 -9.18
CA GLY A 332 -5.82 -8.94 -10.10
C GLY A 332 -4.74 -9.75 -9.40
N ALA A 333 -4.21 -9.20 -8.33
CA ALA A 333 -3.10 -9.75 -7.56
C ALA A 333 -3.53 -10.60 -6.35
N LEU A 334 -4.82 -10.88 -6.18
CA LEU A 334 -5.30 -11.77 -5.13
C LEU A 334 -4.61 -13.14 -5.27
N PRO A 335 -4.03 -13.70 -4.19
CA PRO A 335 -3.34 -14.97 -4.25
C PRO A 335 -4.34 -16.10 -4.57
N ALA A 336 -3.94 -17.03 -5.43
CA ALA A 336 -4.75 -18.23 -5.71
C ALA A 336 -4.81 -19.14 -4.47
N ASP A 337 -3.70 -19.27 -3.76
CA ASP A 337 -3.56 -19.96 -2.48
C ASP A 337 -2.31 -19.48 -1.72
N GLN A 338 -2.27 -19.75 -0.43
CA GLN A 338 -1.12 -19.43 0.42
C GLN A 338 0.04 -20.42 0.25
N ALA A 339 -0.23 -21.63 -0.24
CA ALA A 339 0.80 -22.65 -0.40
C ALA A 339 1.87 -22.22 -1.41
N THR A 340 1.46 -21.51 -2.46
CA THR A 340 2.37 -20.95 -3.46
C THR A 340 3.33 -19.93 -2.85
N ALA A 341 2.86 -18.99 -2.03
CA ALA A 341 3.69 -18.01 -1.34
C ALA A 341 4.66 -18.69 -0.35
N ARG A 342 4.16 -19.66 0.43
CA ARG A 342 5.00 -20.42 1.37
C ARG A 342 6.06 -21.27 0.67
N ALA A 343 5.73 -21.87 -0.48
CA ALA A 343 6.71 -22.62 -1.28
C ALA A 343 7.81 -21.72 -1.84
N THR A 344 7.45 -20.51 -2.27
CA THR A 344 8.40 -19.50 -2.76
C THR A 344 9.33 -19.07 -1.62
N LEU A 345 8.81 -18.73 -0.46
CA LEU A 345 9.58 -18.39 0.73
C LEU A 345 10.56 -19.50 1.11
N GLN A 346 10.12 -20.76 1.09
CA GLN A 346 10.95 -21.91 1.45
C GLN A 346 12.12 -22.11 0.48
N LYS A 347 11.93 -21.85 -0.81
CA LYS A 347 13.01 -21.90 -1.81
C LYS A 347 14.10 -20.89 -1.50
N GLU A 348 13.73 -19.66 -1.15
CA GLU A 348 14.70 -18.62 -0.76
C GLU A 348 15.51 -19.00 0.46
N LEU A 349 14.86 -19.55 1.48
CA LEU A 349 15.53 -20.00 2.70
C LEU A 349 16.55 -21.12 2.44
N ASN A 350 16.32 -21.96 1.43
CA ASN A 350 17.22 -23.02 1.04
C ASN A 350 18.41 -22.55 0.19
N ILE A 351 18.26 -21.44 -0.53
CA ILE A 351 19.35 -20.83 -1.33
C ILE A 351 20.34 -20.09 -0.43
N CYS A 352 19.88 -19.57 0.70
CA CYS A 352 20.70 -18.81 1.65
C CYS A 352 21.44 -19.70 2.69
N ARG A 353 21.31 -21.02 2.60
CA ARG A 353 22.08 -22.01 3.38
C ARG A 353 23.23 -22.58 2.58
#